data_000fd1f8fb7e8f0009e1a84a837ca0ad
#
_entry.id   000fd1f8fb7e8f0009e1a84a837ca0ad
#
_cell.length_a   1.000
_cell.length_b   1.000
_cell.length_c   1.000
_cell.angle_alpha   90.00
_cell.angle_beta   90.00
_cell.angle_gamma   90.00
#
_symmetry.space_group_name_H-M   'P 1'
#
loop_
_entity.id
_entity.type
_entity.pdbx_description
1 polymer ?
#
loop_
_entity_poly.entity_id
_entity_poly.type
_entity_poly.pdbx_seq_one_letter_code
_entity_poly.pdbx_strand_id
1 'polypeptide(L)'
;MPGTAAAAVTVLVLNGPNLGRLGSREPEIYGRATLAAVAAACAATAGELGLAVDVRQTDDEAELIGWVHQAADARLPVVLNPAAFTHYSYALHDALAMRTAPLVEVHLSNPATREAFRHTSVVASVADGTVAGFGLHSYELALRAVATLLAGRP
;
A
#
# COMPACT_ATOMS: atom_id res chain seq x y z
N MET A 1 4.82 -5.51 -38.22
CA MET A 1 3.94 -4.76 -37.31
C MET A 1 4.65 -4.68 -35.99
N PRO A 2 5.01 -3.51 -35.51
CA PRO A 2 5.45 -3.43 -34.14
C PRO A 2 4.24 -3.79 -33.26
N GLY A 3 4.36 -4.86 -32.50
CA GLY A 3 3.35 -5.24 -31.51
C GLY A 3 3.15 -4.05 -30.57
N THR A 4 1.92 -3.63 -30.37
CA THR A 4 1.57 -2.68 -29.34
C THR A 4 2.05 -3.29 -28.02
N ALA A 5 3.07 -2.70 -27.41
CA ALA A 5 3.48 -3.10 -26.07
C ALA A 5 2.24 -3.02 -25.17
N ALA A 6 1.93 -4.12 -24.48
CA ALA A 6 0.82 -4.13 -23.54
C ALA A 6 1.02 -2.99 -22.53
N ALA A 7 -0.06 -2.25 -22.24
CA ALA A 7 0.00 -1.18 -21.24
C ALA A 7 0.47 -1.76 -19.90
N ALA A 8 1.35 -1.05 -19.20
CA ALA A 8 1.82 -1.47 -17.88
C ALA A 8 0.65 -1.57 -16.90
N VAL A 9 0.67 -2.61 -16.05
CA VAL A 9 -0.30 -2.73 -14.97
C VAL A 9 -0.09 -1.60 -13.97
N THR A 10 -1.16 -0.90 -13.63
CA THR A 10 -1.13 0.15 -12.61
C THR A 10 -1.40 -0.45 -11.24
N VAL A 11 -0.49 -0.21 -10.30
CA VAL A 11 -0.69 -0.54 -8.89
C VAL A 11 -1.21 0.70 -8.17
N LEU A 12 -2.33 0.59 -7.47
CA LEU A 12 -2.78 1.65 -6.57
C LEU A 12 -1.97 1.58 -5.29
N VAL A 13 -1.26 2.65 -4.96
CA VAL A 13 -0.53 2.79 -3.70
C VAL A 13 -1.35 3.73 -2.83
N LEU A 14 -2.11 3.15 -1.91
CA LEU A 14 -3.09 3.86 -1.10
C LEU A 14 -2.55 4.10 0.30
N ASN A 15 -2.71 5.32 0.78
CA ASN A 15 -2.18 5.77 2.07
C ASN A 15 -3.29 6.40 2.90
N GLY A 16 -3.43 5.91 4.13
CA GLY A 16 -4.46 6.31 5.07
C GLY A 16 -4.11 7.55 5.90
N PRO A 17 -4.77 7.70 7.07
CA PRO A 17 -4.76 8.93 7.84
C PRO A 17 -3.37 9.30 8.34
N ASN A 18 -3.12 10.60 8.36
CA ASN A 18 -1.90 11.26 8.84
C ASN A 18 -0.65 11.05 7.96
N LEU A 19 -0.72 10.22 6.93
CA LEU A 19 0.43 10.01 6.04
C LEU A 19 0.75 11.23 5.16
N GLY A 20 -0.20 12.14 4.98
CA GLY A 20 0.05 13.45 4.39
C GLY A 20 0.93 14.36 5.25
N ARG A 21 1.12 14.03 6.53
CA ARG A 21 1.98 14.75 7.49
C ARG A 21 3.37 14.13 7.63
N LEU A 22 3.73 13.16 6.80
CA LEU A 22 5.07 12.57 6.82
C LEU A 22 6.15 13.64 6.64
N GLY A 23 7.28 13.45 7.36
CA GLY A 23 8.38 14.39 7.40
C GLY A 23 8.29 15.40 8.56
N SER A 24 7.10 15.68 9.06
CA SER A 24 6.87 16.57 10.23
C SER A 24 6.34 15.84 11.46
N ARG A 25 5.76 14.63 11.28
CA ARG A 25 5.17 13.84 12.37
C ARG A 25 6.16 12.80 12.86
N GLU A 26 6.50 12.84 14.15
CA GLU A 26 7.31 11.84 14.85
C GLU A 26 8.44 11.24 13.98
N PRO A 27 9.40 12.06 13.51
CA PRO A 27 10.43 11.59 12.57
C PRO A 27 11.32 10.48 13.16
N GLU A 28 11.40 10.34 14.46
CA GLU A 28 12.10 9.26 15.16
C GLU A 28 11.42 7.90 14.96
N ILE A 29 10.12 7.88 14.63
CA ILE A 29 9.35 6.65 14.38
C ILE A 29 9.19 6.40 12.88
N TYR A 30 8.77 7.43 12.13
CA TYR A 30 8.39 7.32 10.72
C TYR A 30 9.49 7.75 9.75
N GLY A 31 10.60 8.30 10.25
CA GLY A 31 11.64 8.91 9.43
C GLY A 31 11.26 10.30 8.94
N ARG A 32 12.15 10.91 8.16
CA ARG A 32 11.99 12.28 7.63
C ARG A 32 11.48 12.31 6.18
N ALA A 33 11.28 11.17 5.57
CA ALA A 33 10.75 11.09 4.22
C ALA A 33 9.33 11.66 4.17
N THR A 34 9.03 12.39 3.11
CA THR A 34 7.70 12.94 2.84
C THR A 34 6.86 11.97 2.03
N LEU A 35 5.55 12.23 1.93
CA LEU A 35 4.69 11.48 1.02
C LEU A 35 5.15 11.63 -0.45
N ALA A 36 5.66 12.80 -0.84
CA ALA A 36 6.24 13.01 -2.17
C ALA A 36 7.47 12.12 -2.41
N ALA A 37 8.31 11.91 -1.39
CA ALA A 37 9.44 10.99 -1.48
C ALA A 37 8.97 9.53 -1.61
N VAL A 38 7.90 9.14 -0.92
CA VAL A 38 7.25 7.83 -1.09
C VAL A 38 6.79 7.66 -2.53
N ALA A 39 6.08 8.64 -3.07
CA ALA A 39 5.58 8.59 -4.45
C ALA A 39 6.72 8.46 -5.46
N ALA A 40 7.80 9.21 -5.28
CA ALA A 40 8.98 9.15 -6.17
C ALA A 40 9.67 7.78 -6.13
N ALA A 41 9.86 7.21 -4.92
CA ALA A 41 10.44 5.88 -4.76
C ALA A 41 9.56 4.79 -5.37
N CYS A 42 8.24 4.88 -5.19
CA CYS A 42 7.29 3.96 -5.81
C CYS A 42 7.35 4.03 -7.34
N ALA A 43 7.39 5.23 -7.91
CA ALA A 43 7.49 5.41 -9.35
C ALA A 43 8.78 4.81 -9.92
N ALA A 44 9.91 5.03 -9.26
CA ALA A 44 11.20 4.48 -9.68
C ALA A 44 11.20 2.95 -9.63
N THR A 45 10.76 2.36 -8.52
CA THR A 45 10.69 0.90 -8.35
C THR A 45 9.71 0.28 -9.34
N ALA A 46 8.54 0.87 -9.53
CA ALA A 46 7.56 0.40 -10.52
C ALA A 46 8.15 0.38 -11.93
N GLY A 47 8.89 1.44 -12.30
CA GLY A 47 9.58 1.52 -13.59
C GLY A 47 10.55 0.35 -13.81
N GLU A 48 11.34 0.00 -12.79
CA GLU A 48 12.22 -1.17 -12.84
C GLU A 48 11.47 -2.49 -13.03
N LEU A 49 10.24 -2.58 -12.51
CA LEU A 49 9.41 -3.77 -12.53
C LEU A 49 8.48 -3.86 -13.76
N GLY A 50 8.50 -2.85 -14.63
CA GLY A 50 7.58 -2.77 -15.75
C GLY A 50 6.14 -2.47 -15.34
N LEU A 51 5.94 -1.87 -14.16
CA LEU A 51 4.66 -1.46 -13.60
C LEU A 51 4.50 0.06 -13.65
N ALA A 52 3.27 0.51 -13.50
CA ALA A 52 2.94 1.91 -13.21
C ALA A 52 2.35 2.00 -11.81
N VAL A 53 2.38 3.18 -11.20
CA VAL A 53 1.78 3.41 -9.88
C VAL A 53 0.89 4.64 -9.91
N ASP A 54 -0.17 4.60 -9.10
CA ASP A 54 -1.02 5.73 -8.78
C ASP A 54 -1.03 5.86 -7.25
N VAL A 55 -0.32 6.86 -6.74
CA VAL A 55 -0.12 7.07 -5.30
C VAL A 55 -1.14 8.08 -4.80
N ARG A 56 -1.97 7.66 -3.84
CA ARG A 56 -3.03 8.48 -3.25
C ARG A 56 -2.92 8.49 -1.73
N GLN A 57 -3.46 9.51 -1.11
CA GLN A 57 -3.55 9.63 0.34
C GLN A 57 -4.88 10.27 0.74
N THR A 58 -5.48 9.78 1.80
CA THR A 58 -6.66 10.38 2.42
C THR A 58 -6.68 10.14 3.92
N ASP A 59 -7.30 11.07 4.65
CA ASP A 59 -7.63 10.89 6.07
C ASP A 59 -9.06 10.36 6.26
N ASP A 60 -9.84 10.27 5.17
CA ASP A 60 -11.24 9.87 5.18
C ASP A 60 -11.36 8.37 4.90
N GLU A 61 -11.90 7.63 5.86
CA GLU A 61 -12.13 6.19 5.73
C GLU A 61 -13.06 5.85 4.56
N ALA A 62 -14.12 6.63 4.37
CA ALA A 62 -15.08 6.38 3.29
C ALA A 62 -14.44 6.59 1.91
N GLU A 63 -13.58 7.59 1.76
CA GLU A 63 -12.85 7.82 0.52
C GLU A 63 -11.87 6.68 0.24
N LEU A 64 -11.15 6.20 1.26
CA LEU A 64 -10.24 5.07 1.13
C LEU A 64 -10.99 3.80 0.69
N ILE A 65 -12.13 3.52 1.30
CA ILE A 65 -13.00 2.39 0.92
C ILE A 65 -13.45 2.52 -0.53
N GLY A 66 -13.82 3.72 -0.97
CA GLY A 66 -14.18 3.99 -2.37
C GLY A 66 -13.06 3.66 -3.35
N TRP A 67 -11.84 3.98 -3.02
CA TRP A 67 -10.67 3.61 -3.84
C TRP A 67 -10.42 2.10 -3.86
N VAL A 68 -10.67 1.42 -2.76
CA VAL A 68 -10.58 -0.05 -2.69
C VAL A 68 -11.64 -0.69 -3.59
N HIS A 69 -12.87 -0.17 -3.59
CA HIS A 69 -13.90 -0.62 -4.53
C HIS A 69 -13.49 -0.39 -5.98
N GLN A 70 -12.94 0.79 -6.29
CA GLN A 70 -12.42 1.09 -7.62
C GLN A 70 -11.35 0.08 -8.06
N ALA A 71 -10.42 -0.26 -7.17
CA ALA A 71 -9.40 -1.26 -7.45
C ALA A 71 -9.99 -2.63 -7.74
N ALA A 72 -10.97 -3.06 -6.96
CA ALA A 72 -11.66 -4.35 -7.16
C ALA A 72 -12.37 -4.39 -8.52
N ASP A 73 -13.13 -3.35 -8.85
CA ASP A 73 -13.88 -3.27 -10.11
C ASP A 73 -12.95 -3.27 -11.34
N ALA A 74 -11.82 -2.57 -11.24
CA ALA A 74 -10.84 -2.45 -12.32
C ALA A 74 -9.77 -3.56 -12.32
N ARG A 75 -9.83 -4.49 -11.37
CA ARG A 75 -8.85 -5.59 -11.19
C ARG A 75 -7.42 -5.08 -11.02
N LEU A 76 -7.25 -4.02 -10.23
CA LEU A 76 -5.95 -3.42 -9.97
C LEU A 76 -5.33 -3.96 -8.68
N PRO A 77 -4.03 -4.29 -8.69
CA PRO A 77 -3.31 -4.60 -7.46
C PRO A 77 -3.18 -3.37 -6.57
N VAL A 78 -3.09 -3.60 -5.27
CA VAL A 78 -3.04 -2.55 -4.25
C VAL A 78 -1.86 -2.78 -3.31
N VAL A 79 -1.08 -1.73 -3.08
CA VAL A 79 -0.20 -1.59 -1.92
C VAL A 79 -0.89 -0.61 -0.99
N LEU A 80 -1.23 -1.06 0.20
CA LEU A 80 -2.02 -0.28 1.15
C LEU A 80 -1.26 -0.05 2.44
N ASN A 81 -1.04 1.23 2.76
CA ASN A 81 -0.69 1.64 4.11
C ASN A 81 -1.95 2.23 4.77
N PRO A 82 -2.70 1.42 5.53
CA PRO A 82 -3.96 1.89 6.12
C PRO A 82 -3.74 2.77 7.35
N ALA A 83 -2.49 2.95 7.78
CA ALA A 83 -2.15 3.64 9.01
C ALA A 83 -2.97 3.09 10.20
N ALA A 84 -3.52 3.93 11.05
CA ALA A 84 -4.27 3.45 12.22
C ALA A 84 -5.55 2.66 11.87
N PHE A 85 -6.12 2.83 10.69
CA PHE A 85 -7.29 2.05 10.27
C PHE A 85 -7.03 0.54 10.31
N THR A 86 -5.79 0.11 10.16
CA THR A 86 -5.44 -1.32 10.19
C THR A 86 -5.80 -1.99 11.52
N HIS A 87 -5.90 -1.21 12.61
CA HIS A 87 -6.11 -1.77 13.93
C HIS A 87 -7.59 -2.00 14.27
N TYR A 88 -8.52 -1.35 13.54
CA TYR A 88 -9.92 -1.36 13.93
C TYR A 88 -10.96 -1.21 12.82
N SER A 89 -10.56 -0.89 11.59
CA SER A 89 -11.56 -0.67 10.53
C SER A 89 -12.05 -1.99 9.94
N TYR A 90 -13.13 -2.50 10.49
CA TYR A 90 -13.81 -3.67 9.92
C TYR A 90 -14.46 -3.34 8.57
N ALA A 91 -14.92 -2.10 8.37
CA ALA A 91 -15.46 -1.68 7.09
C ALA A 91 -14.41 -1.74 5.97
N LEU A 92 -13.17 -1.31 6.27
CA LEU A 92 -12.05 -1.44 5.33
C LEU A 92 -11.69 -2.91 5.08
N HIS A 93 -11.66 -3.73 6.12
CA HIS A 93 -11.46 -5.18 6.01
C HIS A 93 -12.46 -5.79 5.02
N ASP A 94 -13.75 -5.50 5.19
CA ASP A 94 -14.80 -6.06 4.35
C ASP A 94 -14.67 -5.61 2.89
N ALA A 95 -14.31 -4.35 2.66
CA ALA A 95 -14.04 -3.85 1.31
C ALA A 95 -12.86 -4.57 0.66
N LEU A 96 -11.76 -4.74 1.40
CA LEU A 96 -10.55 -5.42 0.92
C LEU A 96 -10.79 -6.92 0.66
N ALA A 97 -11.71 -7.55 1.38
CA ALA A 97 -12.09 -8.95 1.14
C ALA A 97 -12.70 -9.16 -0.26
N MET A 98 -13.22 -8.12 -0.90
CA MET A 98 -13.77 -8.16 -2.25
C MET A 98 -12.73 -7.95 -3.35
N ARG A 99 -11.45 -7.83 -3.00
CA ARG A 99 -10.37 -7.59 -3.97
C ARG A 99 -10.33 -8.67 -5.06
N THR A 100 -9.88 -8.27 -6.23
CA THR A 100 -9.78 -9.12 -7.42
C THR A 100 -8.36 -9.24 -7.96
N ALA A 101 -7.39 -8.63 -7.26
CA ALA A 101 -5.97 -8.61 -7.62
C ALA A 101 -5.12 -8.63 -6.34
N PRO A 102 -3.78 -8.77 -6.45
CA PRO A 102 -2.90 -8.79 -5.29
C PRO A 102 -3.06 -7.58 -4.36
N LEU A 103 -2.99 -7.85 -3.07
CA LEU A 103 -3.02 -6.84 -2.00
C LEU A 103 -1.85 -7.08 -1.04
N VAL A 104 -1.02 -6.08 -0.87
CA VAL A 104 0.07 -6.09 0.13
C VAL A 104 -0.14 -4.93 1.10
N GLU A 105 -0.23 -5.25 2.38
CA GLU A 105 -0.24 -4.25 3.46
C GLU A 105 1.18 -3.76 3.71
N VAL A 106 1.37 -2.45 3.87
CA VAL A 106 2.67 -1.84 4.14
C VAL A 106 2.60 -0.87 5.30
N HIS A 107 3.64 -0.85 6.13
CA HIS A 107 3.85 0.13 7.18
C HIS A 107 5.30 0.60 7.18
N LEU A 108 5.52 1.89 7.45
CA LEU A 108 6.87 2.48 7.59
C LEU A 108 7.56 1.98 8.85
N SER A 109 6.84 2.03 9.99
CA SER A 109 7.34 1.56 11.28
C SER A 109 7.11 0.06 11.44
N ASN A 110 7.73 -0.52 12.49
CA ASN A 110 7.41 -1.87 12.94
C ASN A 110 6.35 -1.78 14.06
N PRO A 111 5.07 -2.08 13.76
CA PRO A 111 4.01 -1.96 14.76
C PRO A 111 4.21 -2.85 15.99
N ALA A 112 4.90 -3.97 15.83
CA ALA A 112 5.15 -4.91 16.93
C ALA A 112 6.03 -4.32 18.05
N THR A 113 6.79 -3.26 17.77
CA THR A 113 7.65 -2.59 18.76
C THR A 113 6.98 -1.39 19.43
N ARG A 114 5.72 -1.14 19.13
CA ARG A 114 4.98 0.04 19.57
C ARG A 114 3.88 -0.34 20.57
N GLU A 115 2.91 0.55 20.78
CA GLU A 115 1.83 0.33 21.74
C GLU A 115 1.04 -0.96 21.42
N ALA A 116 0.52 -1.61 22.45
CA ALA A 116 -0.17 -2.90 22.32
C ALA A 116 -1.32 -2.88 21.30
N PHE A 117 -2.05 -1.77 21.18
CA PHE A 117 -3.16 -1.67 20.21
C PHE A 117 -2.69 -1.72 18.75
N ARG A 118 -1.40 -1.49 18.49
CA ARG A 118 -0.81 -1.55 17.14
C ARG A 118 -0.36 -2.94 16.74
N HIS A 119 -0.45 -3.93 17.65
CA HIS A 119 -0.01 -5.29 17.37
C HIS A 119 -1.04 -6.09 16.54
N THR A 120 -2.27 -5.59 16.42
CA THR A 120 -3.33 -6.24 15.65
C THR A 120 -3.58 -5.50 14.36
N SER A 121 -3.64 -6.24 13.25
CA SER A 121 -4.12 -5.75 11.97
C SER A 121 -5.35 -6.54 11.55
N VAL A 122 -6.47 -5.84 11.32
CA VAL A 122 -7.67 -6.44 10.73
C VAL A 122 -7.56 -6.52 9.20
N VAL A 123 -6.56 -5.89 8.61
CA VAL A 123 -6.27 -5.92 7.18
C VAL A 123 -5.41 -7.12 6.79
N ALA A 124 -4.48 -7.51 7.66
CA ALA A 124 -3.51 -8.57 7.36
C ALA A 124 -4.17 -9.89 6.94
N SER A 125 -5.32 -10.23 7.52
CA SER A 125 -6.03 -11.50 7.22
C SER A 125 -6.63 -11.55 5.82
N VAL A 126 -6.82 -10.41 5.15
CA VAL A 126 -7.34 -10.33 3.78
C VAL A 126 -6.30 -9.87 2.77
N ALA A 127 -5.08 -9.60 3.22
CA ALA A 127 -3.94 -9.29 2.35
C ALA A 127 -3.18 -10.57 1.96
N ASP A 128 -2.48 -10.54 0.84
CA ASP A 128 -1.58 -11.62 0.45
C ASP A 128 -0.33 -11.66 1.32
N GLY A 129 0.10 -10.50 1.83
CA GLY A 129 1.22 -10.39 2.73
C GLY A 129 1.36 -8.99 3.31
N THR A 130 2.32 -8.85 4.23
CA THR A 130 2.61 -7.60 4.93
C THR A 130 4.10 -7.30 4.90
N VAL A 131 4.44 -6.04 4.65
CA VAL A 131 5.81 -5.51 4.78
C VAL A 131 5.78 -4.36 5.77
N ALA A 132 6.62 -4.39 6.79
CA ALA A 132 6.62 -3.36 7.83
C ALA A 132 8.02 -3.18 8.42
N GLY A 133 8.34 -1.96 8.85
CA GLY A 133 9.52 -1.70 9.68
C GLY A 133 10.75 -1.19 8.95
N PHE A 134 10.73 -1.04 7.63
CA PHE A 134 11.89 -0.65 6.83
C PHE A 134 11.81 0.78 6.29
N GLY A 135 10.96 1.62 6.90
CA GLY A 135 10.77 2.99 6.45
C GLY A 135 10.27 3.06 5.02
N LEU A 136 10.78 4.01 4.26
CA LEU A 136 10.46 4.19 2.85
C LEU A 136 10.68 2.91 2.01
N HIS A 137 11.73 2.15 2.32
CA HIS A 137 12.07 0.91 1.63
C HIS A 137 10.96 -0.15 1.72
N SER A 138 10.08 -0.07 2.74
CA SER A 138 8.94 -0.96 2.86
C SER A 138 8.02 -0.90 1.64
N TYR A 139 7.82 0.28 1.05
CA TYR A 139 7.01 0.44 -0.17
C TYR A 139 7.67 -0.22 -1.39
N GLU A 140 8.99 -0.09 -1.52
CA GLU A 140 9.73 -0.72 -2.61
C GLU A 140 9.64 -2.24 -2.53
N LEU A 141 9.79 -2.80 -1.32
CA LEU A 141 9.63 -4.23 -1.08
C LEU A 141 8.20 -4.70 -1.36
N ALA A 142 7.20 -3.91 -0.98
CA ALA A 142 5.79 -4.23 -1.26
C ALA A 142 5.51 -4.27 -2.77
N LEU A 143 6.05 -3.33 -3.54
CA LEU A 143 5.90 -3.34 -5.01
C LEU A 143 6.57 -4.56 -5.64
N ARG A 144 7.73 -4.97 -5.15
CA ARG A 144 8.41 -6.19 -5.60
C ARG A 144 7.58 -7.44 -5.27
N ALA A 145 6.94 -7.47 -4.10
CA ALA A 145 6.01 -8.54 -3.74
C ALA A 145 4.80 -8.59 -4.68
N VAL A 146 4.22 -7.43 -5.02
CA VAL A 146 3.13 -7.34 -6.00
C VAL A 146 3.55 -7.91 -7.35
N ALA A 147 4.74 -7.54 -7.84
CA ALA A 147 5.26 -8.06 -9.10
C ALA A 147 5.40 -9.59 -9.07
N THR A 148 5.86 -10.14 -7.96
CA THR A 148 5.98 -11.60 -7.76
C THR A 148 4.60 -12.27 -7.81
N LEU A 149 3.60 -11.69 -7.14
CA LEU A 149 2.23 -12.21 -7.13
C LEU A 149 1.58 -12.14 -8.52
N LEU A 150 1.79 -11.05 -9.25
CA LEU A 150 1.29 -10.90 -10.62
C LEU A 150 1.90 -11.92 -11.57
N ALA A 151 3.13 -12.36 -11.33
CA ALA A 151 3.78 -13.41 -12.09
C ALA A 151 3.29 -14.83 -11.70
N GLY A 152 2.34 -14.95 -10.76
CA GLY A 152 1.79 -16.22 -10.31
C GLY A 152 2.72 -17.03 -9.39
N ARG A 153 3.69 -16.38 -8.74
CA ARG A 153 4.60 -17.03 -7.78
C ARG A 153 4.04 -16.83 -6.37
N PRO A 154 3.96 -17.89 -5.57
CA PRO A 154 3.59 -17.77 -4.18
C PRO A 154 4.71 -17.11 -3.36
#